data_53e1173453a6136294fafff5b7506900
#
_entry.id   53e1173453a6136294fafff5b7506900
#
_cell.length_a   1.000
_cell.length_b   1.000
_cell.length_c   1.000
_cell.angle_alpha   90.00
_cell.angle_beta   90.00
_cell.angle_gamma   90.00
#
_symmetry.space_group_name_H-M   'P 1'
#
loop_
_entity.id
_entity.type
_entity.pdbx_description
1 polymer ?
#
loop_
_entity_poly.entity_id
_entity_poly.type
_entity_poly.pdbx_seq_one_letter_code
_entity_poly.pdbx_strand_id
1 'polypeptide(L)'
;MISLIKVLEDIRNDFVKDQYTNSIVLTRRFTLEKGNIILVALNKNTDLCEIGIEIPEETTLEELKSLPRWKGMEGKYNSVSEKARTKTIIFFEQLEGYDQEIFVNVMQDVCDGLVRVDKKSSLSTVKKILQKWIFFFQLEKEYVLSANVQQGLYSELWVLEKLIKKNGNKALGYWTGYNFESHDFYIGKDAVEIKSSSVKGPEKIKISNEYQLDDTGVIGLLYLLYLNVKKSEADGEMLPELVERIMLQLDYTQKEMFKDKLLKVGYVYAMPELYTYHYRVREESCFIVRDNFPRITSKNVSKGIGAVEYVVSLDACRSYMIEIESFYKGVDYQ
;
A
#
# COMPACT_ATOMS: atom_id res chain seq x y z
N MET A 1 13.02 -10.62 -12.87
CA MET A 1 11.60 -10.28 -12.61
C MET A 1 10.95 -9.99 -13.96
N ILE A 2 9.79 -10.54 -14.24
CA ILE A 2 9.07 -10.32 -15.51
C ILE A 2 8.31 -9.01 -15.39
N SER A 3 8.39 -8.14 -16.41
CA SER A 3 7.52 -6.96 -16.53
C SER A 3 6.45 -7.25 -17.58
N LEU A 4 5.21 -7.41 -17.15
CA LEU A 4 4.09 -7.71 -18.05
C LEU A 4 3.88 -6.60 -19.08
N ILE A 5 4.04 -5.35 -18.71
CA ILE A 5 3.93 -4.20 -19.63
C ILE A 5 4.93 -4.38 -20.79
N LYS A 6 6.21 -4.62 -20.47
CA LYS A 6 7.24 -4.84 -21.52
C LYS A 6 6.94 -6.07 -22.39
N VAL A 7 6.48 -7.16 -21.77
CA VAL A 7 6.10 -8.36 -22.52
C VAL A 7 4.97 -8.08 -23.50
N LEU A 8 3.95 -7.33 -23.10
CA LEU A 8 2.84 -6.94 -23.98
C LEU A 8 3.30 -6.01 -25.10
N GLU A 9 4.19 -5.04 -24.80
CA GLU A 9 4.81 -4.19 -25.83
C GLU A 9 5.62 -5.02 -26.84
N ASP A 10 6.42 -5.97 -26.37
CA ASP A 10 7.17 -6.88 -27.25
C ASP A 10 6.25 -7.72 -28.14
N ILE A 11 5.13 -8.22 -27.59
CA ILE A 11 4.14 -8.98 -28.37
C ILE A 11 3.49 -8.06 -29.43
N ARG A 12 3.13 -6.81 -29.09
CA ARG A 12 2.59 -5.85 -30.07
C ARG A 12 3.58 -5.62 -31.21
N ASN A 13 4.85 -5.44 -30.89
CA ASN A 13 5.91 -5.26 -31.88
C ASN A 13 6.13 -6.52 -32.74
N ASP A 14 5.87 -7.71 -32.19
CA ASP A 14 6.01 -8.96 -32.95
C ASP A 14 4.91 -9.15 -33.98
N PHE A 15 3.70 -8.63 -33.78
CA PHE A 15 2.60 -8.75 -34.74
C PHE A 15 2.88 -8.11 -36.10
N VAL A 16 3.84 -7.17 -36.20
CA VAL A 16 4.24 -6.53 -37.47
C VAL A 16 5.31 -7.34 -38.22
N LYS A 17 5.86 -8.39 -37.62
CA LYS A 17 6.86 -9.26 -38.25
C LYS A 17 6.19 -10.24 -39.21
N ASP A 18 6.79 -10.48 -40.38
CA ASP A 18 6.24 -11.31 -41.45
C ASP A 18 5.77 -12.70 -40.96
N GLN A 19 6.57 -13.31 -40.06
CA GLN A 19 6.26 -14.66 -39.55
C GLN A 19 4.95 -14.72 -38.71
N TYR A 20 4.43 -13.61 -38.23
CA TYR A 20 3.24 -13.52 -37.39
C TYR A 20 2.07 -12.76 -38.04
N THR A 21 2.19 -12.38 -39.30
CA THR A 21 1.20 -11.55 -40.02
C THR A 21 -0.22 -12.12 -39.94
N ASN A 22 -0.37 -13.44 -40.02
CA ASN A 22 -1.65 -14.16 -39.98
C ASN A 22 -2.08 -14.58 -38.56
N SER A 23 -1.28 -14.29 -37.53
CA SER A 23 -1.61 -14.67 -36.15
C SER A 23 -2.59 -13.67 -35.54
N ILE A 24 -3.67 -14.17 -34.94
CA ILE A 24 -4.65 -13.35 -34.20
C ILE A 24 -4.21 -13.22 -32.73
N VAL A 25 -3.62 -14.27 -32.18
CA VAL A 25 -3.13 -14.29 -30.79
C VAL A 25 -1.68 -14.71 -30.77
N LEU A 26 -0.85 -13.97 -30.05
CA LEU A 26 0.52 -14.37 -29.74
C LEU A 26 0.66 -14.63 -28.26
N THR A 27 1.34 -15.71 -27.90
CA THR A 27 1.57 -16.13 -26.53
C THR A 27 3.07 -16.24 -26.23
N ARG A 28 3.49 -15.75 -25.07
CA ARG A 28 4.83 -15.92 -24.52
C ARG A 28 4.76 -16.75 -23.27
N ARG A 29 5.69 -17.71 -23.14
CA ARG A 29 5.81 -18.59 -21.98
C ARG A 29 7.05 -18.22 -21.18
N PHE A 30 6.89 -18.09 -19.87
CA PHE A 30 7.96 -17.81 -18.92
C PHE A 30 8.00 -18.89 -17.84
N THR A 31 9.20 -19.31 -17.48
CA THR A 31 9.44 -20.17 -16.31
C THR A 31 10.14 -19.33 -15.26
N LEU A 32 9.50 -19.19 -14.10
CA LEU A 32 10.04 -18.43 -12.97
C LEU A 32 11.09 -19.25 -12.20
N GLU A 33 11.87 -18.58 -11.34
CA GLU A 33 12.98 -19.17 -10.59
C GLU A 33 12.61 -20.42 -9.76
N LYS A 34 11.37 -20.43 -9.21
CA LYS A 34 10.85 -21.56 -8.42
C LYS A 34 10.06 -22.58 -9.25
N GLY A 35 10.14 -22.49 -10.57
CA GLY A 35 9.52 -23.44 -11.48
C GLY A 35 8.06 -23.15 -11.85
N ASN A 36 7.47 -22.07 -11.35
CA ASN A 36 6.14 -21.62 -11.78
C ASN A 36 6.20 -21.20 -13.25
N ILE A 37 5.12 -21.49 -13.99
CA ILE A 37 5.00 -21.17 -15.41
C ILE A 37 3.90 -20.17 -15.60
N ILE A 38 4.21 -19.12 -16.36
CA ILE A 38 3.29 -18.04 -16.73
C ILE A 38 3.21 -17.99 -18.25
N LEU A 39 2.02 -17.84 -18.76
CA LEU A 39 1.70 -17.56 -20.15
C LEU A 39 1.16 -16.14 -20.26
N VAL A 40 1.69 -15.35 -21.18
CA VAL A 40 1.20 -14.01 -21.48
C VAL A 40 0.74 -14.01 -22.93
N ALA A 41 -0.54 -13.77 -23.16
CA ALA A 41 -1.13 -13.73 -24.49
C ALA A 41 -1.77 -12.37 -24.76
N LEU A 42 -1.74 -11.97 -26.03
CA LEU A 42 -2.37 -10.75 -26.51
C LEU A 42 -3.11 -11.03 -27.81
N ASN A 43 -4.33 -10.53 -27.91
CA ASN A 43 -5.13 -10.63 -29.12
C ASN A 43 -4.91 -9.37 -29.99
N LYS A 44 -4.47 -9.57 -31.24
CA LYS A 44 -4.15 -8.50 -32.20
C LYS A 44 -5.34 -7.57 -32.51
N ASN A 45 -6.56 -8.15 -32.58
CA ASN A 45 -7.72 -7.40 -33.04
C ASN A 45 -8.39 -6.59 -31.94
N THR A 46 -8.37 -7.10 -30.71
CA THR A 46 -9.04 -6.49 -29.56
C THR A 46 -8.08 -5.79 -28.61
N ASP A 47 -6.78 -6.03 -28.73
CA ASP A 47 -5.72 -5.64 -27.79
C ASP A 47 -5.97 -6.13 -26.35
N LEU A 48 -6.88 -7.10 -26.17
CA LEU A 48 -7.13 -7.72 -24.87
C LEU A 48 -6.04 -8.73 -24.54
N CYS A 49 -5.59 -8.71 -23.29
CA CYS A 49 -4.58 -9.62 -22.81
C CYS A 49 -5.15 -10.73 -21.93
N GLU A 50 -4.42 -11.84 -21.89
CA GLU A 50 -4.72 -13.01 -21.09
C GLU A 50 -3.45 -13.49 -20.39
N ILE A 51 -3.58 -13.83 -19.10
CA ILE A 51 -2.47 -14.37 -18.29
C ILE A 51 -2.83 -15.78 -17.85
N GLY A 52 -2.04 -16.76 -18.31
CA GLY A 52 -2.17 -18.17 -17.91
C GLY A 52 -1.16 -18.51 -16.81
N ILE A 53 -1.58 -19.26 -15.80
CA ILE A 53 -0.74 -19.71 -14.68
C ILE A 53 -0.91 -21.23 -14.55
N GLU A 54 0.19 -21.96 -14.66
CA GLU A 54 0.22 -23.41 -14.41
C GLU A 54 0.16 -23.66 -12.89
N ILE A 55 -0.86 -24.43 -12.47
CA ILE A 55 -1.13 -24.73 -11.06
C ILE A 55 -0.81 -26.20 -10.72
N PRO A 56 -0.78 -26.59 -9.41
CA PRO A 56 -0.56 -27.98 -9.02
C PRO A 56 -1.57 -28.94 -9.66
N GLU A 57 -1.10 -30.14 -9.99
CA GLU A 57 -1.93 -31.19 -10.62
C GLU A 57 -3.03 -31.69 -9.69
N GLU A 58 -2.80 -31.66 -8.38
CA GLU A 58 -3.74 -32.05 -7.32
C GLU A 58 -4.85 -31.02 -7.05
N THR A 59 -4.88 -29.90 -7.75
CA THR A 59 -5.88 -28.84 -7.53
C THR A 59 -7.28 -29.31 -7.88
N THR A 60 -8.20 -29.17 -6.94
CA THR A 60 -9.59 -29.58 -7.11
C THR A 60 -10.42 -28.53 -7.86
N LEU A 61 -11.52 -29.00 -8.48
CA LEU A 61 -12.47 -28.09 -9.14
C LEU A 61 -13.13 -27.11 -8.15
N GLU A 62 -13.28 -27.49 -6.90
CA GLU A 62 -13.84 -26.65 -5.84
C GLU A 62 -12.90 -25.49 -5.51
N GLU A 63 -11.59 -25.76 -5.41
CA GLU A 63 -10.57 -24.74 -5.22
C GLU A 63 -10.54 -23.74 -6.37
N LEU A 64 -10.66 -24.20 -7.61
CA LEU A 64 -10.72 -23.34 -8.80
C LEU A 64 -11.96 -22.46 -8.81
N LYS A 65 -13.12 -23.00 -8.47
CA LYS A 65 -14.38 -22.24 -8.36
C LYS A 65 -14.35 -21.21 -7.24
N SER A 66 -13.50 -21.41 -6.23
CA SER A 66 -13.34 -20.50 -5.09
C SER A 66 -12.42 -19.32 -5.38
N LEU A 67 -11.84 -19.22 -6.58
CA LEU A 67 -11.02 -18.08 -6.97
C LEU A 67 -11.84 -16.80 -6.96
N PRO A 68 -11.29 -15.74 -6.41
CA PRO A 68 -11.92 -14.45 -6.40
C PRO A 68 -12.15 -13.92 -7.83
N ARG A 69 -13.25 -13.18 -8.04
CA ARG A 69 -13.65 -12.61 -9.34
C ARG A 69 -14.00 -11.15 -9.17
N TRP A 70 -13.68 -10.29 -10.16
CA TRP A 70 -14.16 -8.91 -10.24
C TRP A 70 -14.67 -8.58 -11.65
N LYS A 71 -15.35 -7.45 -11.81
CA LYS A 71 -16.06 -7.09 -13.03
C LYS A 71 -15.19 -6.97 -14.29
N GLY A 72 -13.88 -6.64 -14.13
CA GLY A 72 -12.96 -6.44 -15.27
C GLY A 72 -12.18 -7.69 -15.70
N MET A 73 -12.41 -8.84 -15.05
CA MET A 73 -11.64 -10.05 -15.30
C MET A 73 -12.51 -11.31 -15.27
N GLU A 74 -12.29 -12.20 -16.21
CA GLU A 74 -12.83 -13.55 -16.18
C GLU A 74 -11.71 -14.57 -15.95
N GLY A 75 -11.94 -15.50 -15.01
CA GLY A 75 -11.05 -16.63 -14.78
C GLY A 75 -11.61 -17.91 -15.42
N LYS A 76 -10.82 -18.53 -16.30
CA LYS A 76 -11.10 -19.82 -16.91
C LYS A 76 -10.01 -20.81 -16.56
N TYR A 77 -10.28 -22.10 -16.64
CA TYR A 77 -9.25 -23.12 -16.45
C TYR A 77 -9.35 -24.18 -17.53
N ASN A 78 -8.19 -24.61 -18.01
CA ASN A 78 -8.08 -25.67 -19.00
C ASN A 78 -7.07 -26.73 -18.53
N SER A 79 -7.41 -27.98 -18.72
CA SER A 79 -6.48 -29.09 -18.50
C SER A 79 -5.89 -29.52 -19.86
N VAL A 80 -4.56 -29.40 -19.95
CA VAL A 80 -3.82 -29.77 -21.16
C VAL A 80 -3.03 -31.05 -20.90
N SER A 81 -3.28 -32.10 -21.69
CA SER A 81 -2.50 -33.34 -21.62
C SER A 81 -1.24 -33.21 -22.49
N GLU A 82 -0.07 -33.20 -21.90
CA GLU A 82 1.21 -33.16 -22.58
C GLU A 82 2.07 -34.35 -22.16
N LYS A 83 2.41 -35.24 -23.11
CA LYS A 83 3.33 -36.40 -22.90
C LYS A 83 3.06 -37.17 -21.60
N ALA A 84 1.84 -37.69 -21.44
CA ALA A 84 1.38 -38.48 -20.28
C ALA A 84 1.29 -37.75 -18.91
N ARG A 85 1.31 -36.43 -18.92
CA ARG A 85 0.98 -35.61 -17.74
C ARG A 85 -0.15 -34.64 -18.07
N THR A 86 -1.11 -34.52 -17.17
CA THR A 86 -2.16 -33.52 -17.28
C THR A 86 -1.70 -32.27 -16.53
N LYS A 87 -1.64 -31.15 -17.24
CA LYS A 87 -1.33 -29.84 -16.64
C LYS A 87 -2.61 -29.03 -16.56
N THR A 88 -2.86 -28.44 -15.43
CA THR A 88 -3.98 -27.50 -15.26
C THR A 88 -3.43 -26.07 -15.32
N ILE A 89 -4.04 -25.25 -16.18
CA ILE A 89 -3.69 -23.86 -16.35
C ILE A 89 -4.93 -23.04 -16.07
N ILE A 90 -4.80 -22.06 -15.17
CA ILE A 90 -5.82 -21.02 -14.98
C ILE A 90 -5.46 -19.88 -15.91
N PHE A 91 -6.45 -19.41 -16.67
CA PHE A 91 -6.36 -18.23 -17.50
C PHE A 91 -7.18 -17.10 -16.90
N PHE A 92 -6.59 -15.95 -16.77
CA PHE A 92 -7.23 -14.70 -16.40
C PHE A 92 -7.33 -13.84 -17.65
N GLU A 93 -8.53 -13.57 -18.12
CA GLU A 93 -8.81 -12.78 -19.32
C GLU A 93 -9.26 -11.37 -18.92
N GLN A 94 -8.66 -10.37 -19.53
CA GLN A 94 -9.19 -9.01 -19.49
C GLN A 94 -10.51 -8.93 -20.22
N LEU A 95 -11.52 -8.33 -19.61
CA LEU A 95 -12.81 -8.12 -20.26
C LEU A 95 -12.84 -6.80 -21.04
N GLU A 96 -13.53 -6.78 -22.17
CA GLU A 96 -13.74 -5.59 -22.98
C GLU A 96 -14.48 -4.51 -22.19
N GLY A 97 -14.08 -3.24 -22.37
CA GLY A 97 -14.66 -2.09 -21.67
C GLY A 97 -14.07 -1.82 -20.28
N TYR A 98 -13.06 -2.60 -19.87
CA TYR A 98 -12.34 -2.37 -18.62
C TYR A 98 -10.88 -2.01 -18.89
N ASP A 99 -10.31 -1.21 -17.98
CA ASP A 99 -8.96 -0.68 -18.09
C ASP A 99 -7.92 -1.80 -18.08
N GLN A 100 -7.11 -1.85 -19.14
CA GLN A 100 -6.04 -2.84 -19.30
C GLN A 100 -4.93 -2.63 -18.28
N GLU A 101 -4.62 -1.37 -17.93
CA GLU A 101 -3.56 -1.06 -16.99
C GLU A 101 -3.88 -1.61 -15.59
N ILE A 102 -5.13 -1.50 -15.15
CA ILE A 102 -5.59 -2.10 -13.90
C ILE A 102 -5.42 -3.61 -13.94
N PHE A 103 -5.88 -4.27 -15.01
CA PHE A 103 -5.73 -5.71 -15.16
C PHE A 103 -4.26 -6.15 -15.13
N VAL A 104 -3.40 -5.44 -15.87
CA VAL A 104 -1.97 -5.74 -15.96
C VAL A 104 -1.29 -5.55 -14.60
N ASN A 105 -1.63 -4.52 -13.86
CA ASN A 105 -1.07 -4.26 -12.52
C ASN A 105 -1.47 -5.35 -11.52
N VAL A 106 -2.72 -5.79 -11.51
CA VAL A 106 -3.17 -6.93 -10.69
C VAL A 106 -2.41 -8.19 -11.04
N MET A 107 -2.27 -8.49 -12.33
CA MET A 107 -1.54 -9.68 -12.80
C MET A 107 -0.03 -9.56 -12.57
N GLN A 108 0.54 -8.36 -12.58
CA GLN A 108 1.93 -8.13 -12.20
C GLN A 108 2.18 -8.52 -10.73
N ASP A 109 1.31 -8.10 -9.81
CA ASP A 109 1.40 -8.50 -8.40
C ASP A 109 1.33 -10.03 -8.24
N VAL A 110 0.45 -10.69 -9.01
CA VAL A 110 0.36 -12.14 -9.03
C VAL A 110 1.67 -12.76 -9.53
N CYS A 111 2.23 -12.27 -10.62
CA CYS A 111 3.51 -12.75 -11.16
C CYS A 111 4.63 -12.57 -10.16
N ASP A 112 4.72 -11.42 -9.50
CA ASP A 112 5.74 -11.11 -8.50
C ASP A 112 5.64 -12.00 -7.26
N GLY A 113 4.41 -12.32 -6.84
CA GLY A 113 4.17 -13.30 -5.79
C GLY A 113 4.63 -14.72 -6.17
N LEU A 114 4.42 -15.12 -7.42
CA LEU A 114 4.76 -16.46 -7.92
C LEU A 114 6.28 -16.67 -8.13
N VAL A 115 7.06 -15.61 -8.33
CA VAL A 115 8.54 -15.72 -8.38
C VAL A 115 9.12 -16.38 -7.12
N ARG A 116 8.46 -16.24 -6.00
CA ARG A 116 8.98 -16.50 -4.64
C ARG A 116 8.55 -17.82 -4.04
N VAL A 117 7.47 -18.37 -4.55
CA VAL A 117 6.87 -19.59 -4.03
C VAL A 117 7.06 -20.74 -4.99
N ASP A 118 7.08 -21.95 -4.47
CA ASP A 118 7.07 -23.15 -5.29
C ASP A 118 5.69 -23.38 -5.95
N LYS A 119 5.65 -24.32 -6.88
CA LYS A 119 4.41 -24.65 -7.63
C LYS A 119 3.28 -25.10 -6.70
N LYS A 120 3.56 -25.77 -5.58
CA LYS A 120 2.52 -26.24 -4.65
C LYS A 120 1.80 -25.08 -3.98
N SER A 121 2.48 -23.98 -3.75
CA SER A 121 1.94 -22.77 -3.12
C SER A 121 1.36 -21.77 -4.13
N SER A 122 1.42 -22.06 -5.43
CA SER A 122 1.02 -21.10 -6.48
C SER A 122 -0.46 -20.69 -6.36
N LEU A 123 -1.38 -21.66 -6.27
CA LEU A 123 -2.81 -21.37 -6.19
C LEU A 123 -3.20 -20.56 -4.97
N SER A 124 -2.66 -20.90 -3.80
CA SER A 124 -2.92 -20.16 -2.56
C SER A 124 -2.39 -18.74 -2.63
N THR A 125 -1.24 -18.54 -3.27
CA THR A 125 -0.64 -17.22 -3.49
C THR A 125 -1.49 -16.38 -4.43
N VAL A 126 -1.91 -16.93 -5.58
CA VAL A 126 -2.83 -16.28 -6.51
C VAL A 126 -4.11 -15.86 -5.79
N LYS A 127 -4.74 -16.79 -5.06
CA LYS A 127 -5.98 -16.53 -4.31
C LYS A 127 -5.80 -15.39 -3.31
N LYS A 128 -4.73 -15.40 -2.52
CA LYS A 128 -4.43 -14.36 -1.53
C LYS A 128 -4.28 -12.98 -2.17
N ILE A 129 -3.55 -12.89 -3.29
CA ILE A 129 -3.33 -11.61 -3.99
C ILE A 129 -4.63 -11.11 -4.61
N LEU A 130 -5.38 -11.97 -5.30
CA LEU A 130 -6.67 -11.59 -5.87
C LEU A 130 -7.68 -11.16 -4.80
N GLN A 131 -7.70 -11.80 -3.63
CA GLN A 131 -8.56 -11.40 -2.50
C GLN A 131 -8.23 -10.01 -2.00
N LYS A 132 -6.93 -9.63 -1.90
CA LYS A 132 -6.51 -8.27 -1.55
C LYS A 132 -7.06 -7.23 -2.54
N TRP A 133 -6.93 -7.51 -3.84
CA TRP A 133 -7.41 -6.61 -4.89
C TRP A 133 -8.94 -6.49 -4.91
N ILE A 134 -9.67 -7.59 -4.69
CA ILE A 134 -11.14 -7.54 -4.60
C ILE A 134 -11.60 -6.77 -3.39
N PHE A 135 -10.99 -6.98 -2.23
CA PHE A 135 -11.28 -6.16 -1.05
C PHE A 135 -11.11 -4.67 -1.36
N PHE A 136 -10.06 -4.34 -2.10
CA PHE A 136 -9.84 -2.98 -2.57
C PHE A 136 -10.96 -2.48 -3.49
N PHE A 137 -11.36 -3.27 -4.51
CA PHE A 137 -12.42 -2.89 -5.46
C PHE A 137 -13.83 -2.88 -4.85
N GLN A 138 -14.06 -3.55 -3.72
CA GLN A 138 -15.34 -3.54 -3.00
C GLN A 138 -15.51 -2.35 -2.07
N LEU A 139 -14.45 -1.64 -1.72
CA LEU A 139 -14.52 -0.37 -1.02
C LEU A 139 -15.14 0.65 -1.97
N GLU A 140 -16.47 0.89 -1.84
CA GLU A 140 -17.28 1.69 -2.78
C GLU A 140 -16.74 3.11 -3.05
N LYS A 141 -16.72 3.45 -4.33
CA LYS A 141 -16.84 4.78 -5.01
C LYS A 141 -15.84 5.91 -4.73
N GLU A 142 -15.02 5.91 -3.71
CA GLU A 142 -13.91 6.86 -3.60
C GLU A 142 -12.56 6.12 -3.46
N TYR A 143 -12.11 5.55 -4.57
CA TYR A 143 -10.84 4.77 -4.60
C TYR A 143 -9.59 5.62 -4.35
N VAL A 144 -9.72 6.92 -4.36
CA VAL A 144 -8.62 7.83 -4.07
C VAL A 144 -8.79 8.36 -2.65
N LEU A 145 -7.77 8.18 -1.82
CA LEU A 145 -7.72 8.83 -0.52
C LEU A 145 -8.05 10.31 -0.66
N SER A 146 -8.96 10.84 0.15
CA SER A 146 -9.26 12.26 0.13
C SER A 146 -7.98 13.08 0.36
N ALA A 147 -7.94 14.32 -0.12
CA ALA A 147 -6.77 15.18 0.02
C ALA A 147 -6.25 15.30 1.47
N ASN A 148 -7.16 15.27 2.45
CA ASN A 148 -6.79 15.33 3.86
C ASN A 148 -6.17 14.01 4.35
N VAL A 149 -6.71 12.87 3.91
CA VAL A 149 -6.16 11.54 4.24
C VAL A 149 -4.80 11.34 3.56
N GLN A 150 -4.66 11.78 2.30
CA GLN A 150 -3.35 11.76 1.62
C GLN A 150 -2.31 12.59 2.36
N GLN A 151 -2.67 13.79 2.84
CA GLN A 151 -1.77 14.65 3.63
C GLN A 151 -1.39 14.00 4.96
N GLY A 152 -2.35 13.38 5.65
CA GLY A 152 -2.09 12.62 6.88
C GLY A 152 -1.10 11.49 6.63
N LEU A 153 -1.38 10.62 5.65
CA LEU A 153 -0.50 9.52 5.26
C LEU A 153 0.89 10.01 4.84
N TYR A 154 0.96 11.08 4.03
CA TYR A 154 2.25 11.68 3.65
C TYR A 154 3.05 12.09 4.88
N SER A 155 2.39 12.67 5.89
CA SER A 155 3.04 13.12 7.13
C SER A 155 3.55 11.95 7.98
N GLU A 156 2.77 10.88 8.10
CA GLU A 156 3.20 9.66 8.77
C GLU A 156 4.39 9.01 8.05
N LEU A 157 4.33 8.89 6.71
CA LEU A 157 5.41 8.32 5.91
C LEU A 157 6.69 9.18 5.92
N TRP A 158 6.56 10.50 6.00
CA TRP A 158 7.69 11.41 6.19
C TRP A 158 8.46 11.12 7.47
N VAL A 159 7.75 10.90 8.58
CA VAL A 159 8.36 10.52 9.86
C VAL A 159 8.91 9.10 9.79
N LEU A 160 8.16 8.16 9.19
CA LEU A 160 8.61 6.78 8.99
C LEU A 160 9.95 6.72 8.24
N GLU A 161 10.10 7.50 7.18
CA GLU A 161 11.35 7.54 6.41
C GLU A 161 12.55 7.96 7.27
N LYS A 162 12.37 8.99 8.11
CA LYS A 162 13.42 9.42 9.04
C LYS A 162 13.77 8.35 10.07
N LEU A 163 12.75 7.65 10.56
CA LEU A 163 12.96 6.52 11.47
C LEU A 163 13.68 5.34 10.79
N ILE A 164 13.36 5.04 9.53
CA ILE A 164 14.06 4.00 8.76
C ILE A 164 15.52 4.39 8.53
N LYS A 165 15.81 5.62 8.14
CA LYS A 165 17.19 6.12 7.97
C LYS A 165 18.02 5.97 9.25
N LYS A 166 17.40 6.13 10.41
CA LYS A 166 18.06 6.03 11.69
C LYS A 166 18.14 4.59 12.22
N ASN A 167 17.04 3.87 12.18
CA ASN A 167 16.86 2.62 12.89
C ASN A 167 16.86 1.39 11.96
N GLY A 168 17.02 1.62 10.65
CA GLY A 168 16.94 0.56 9.65
C GLY A 168 15.54 -0.02 9.49
N ASN A 169 15.45 -1.18 8.88
CA ASN A 169 14.21 -1.85 8.48
C ASN A 169 13.26 -2.12 9.66
N LYS A 170 13.75 -2.28 10.89
CA LYS A 170 12.91 -2.50 12.07
C LYS A 170 11.92 -1.36 12.32
N ALA A 171 12.25 -0.13 11.87
CA ALA A 171 11.38 1.03 12.01
C ALA A 171 10.03 0.89 11.31
N LEU A 172 9.93 0.05 10.28
CA LEU A 172 8.65 -0.28 9.65
C LEU A 172 7.66 -0.93 10.64
N GLY A 173 8.17 -1.67 11.64
CA GLY A 173 7.36 -2.26 12.69
C GLY A 173 6.79 -1.24 13.67
N TYR A 174 7.38 -0.04 13.78
CA TYR A 174 6.90 1.00 14.69
C TYR A 174 5.63 1.69 14.19
N TRP A 175 5.42 1.73 12.86
CA TRP A 175 4.24 2.34 12.26
C TRP A 175 3.01 1.47 12.46
N THR A 176 2.02 1.99 13.17
CA THR A 176 0.77 1.32 13.56
C THR A 176 -0.49 2.06 13.10
N GLY A 177 -0.36 3.31 12.61
CA GLY A 177 -1.48 4.09 12.09
C GLY A 177 -2.28 3.37 11.00
N TYR A 178 -1.62 2.51 10.20
CA TYR A 178 -2.27 1.66 9.20
C TYR A 178 -3.30 0.66 9.78
N ASN A 179 -3.27 0.36 11.06
CA ASN A 179 -4.13 -0.62 11.72
C ASN A 179 -5.19 0.03 12.63
N PHE A 180 -5.36 1.34 12.51
CA PHE A 180 -6.31 2.14 13.31
C PHE A 180 -6.07 2.02 14.83
N GLU A 181 -4.81 1.86 15.23
CA GLU A 181 -4.39 1.92 16.62
C GLU A 181 -4.61 3.34 17.18
N SER A 182 -4.54 3.47 18.49
CA SER A 182 -4.76 4.77 19.16
C SER A 182 -3.72 5.82 18.78
N HIS A 183 -2.52 5.40 18.39
CA HIS A 183 -1.42 6.28 17.99
C HIS A 183 -0.77 5.79 16.71
N ASP A 184 -0.16 6.69 15.96
CA ASP A 184 0.43 6.41 14.65
C ASP A 184 1.69 5.55 14.73
N PHE A 185 2.47 5.70 15.82
CA PHE A 185 3.67 4.89 16.04
C PHE A 185 3.78 4.45 17.50
N TYR A 186 4.31 3.24 17.68
CA TYR A 186 4.83 2.77 18.96
C TYR A 186 6.30 2.42 18.82
N ILE A 187 7.14 3.07 19.62
CA ILE A 187 8.59 2.97 19.54
C ILE A 187 9.14 2.61 20.91
N GLY A 188 9.49 1.34 21.12
CA GLY A 188 9.86 0.84 22.44
C GLY A 188 8.71 1.01 23.44
N LYS A 189 8.86 1.91 24.40
CA LYS A 189 7.84 2.22 25.43
C LYS A 189 7.01 3.46 25.10
N ASP A 190 7.44 4.22 24.10
CA ASP A 190 6.88 5.51 23.73
C ASP A 190 5.83 5.39 22.64
N ALA A 191 4.88 6.31 22.61
CA ALA A 191 3.90 6.45 21.55
C ALA A 191 4.07 7.81 20.84
N VAL A 192 3.68 7.87 19.57
CA VAL A 192 3.74 9.10 18.77
C VAL A 192 2.45 9.27 17.99
N GLU A 193 1.83 10.42 18.14
CA GLU A 193 0.72 10.89 17.34
C GLU A 193 1.23 11.95 16.36
N ILE A 194 0.83 11.85 15.08
CA ILE A 194 1.23 12.78 14.04
C ILE A 194 0.03 13.63 13.62
N LYS A 195 0.25 14.92 13.58
CA LYS A 195 -0.74 15.87 13.04
C LYS A 195 -0.09 16.77 12.02
N SER A 196 -0.83 17.10 10.97
CA SER A 196 -0.35 18.04 9.96
C SER A 196 -1.43 19.06 9.60
N SER A 197 -0.98 20.24 9.20
CA SER A 197 -1.86 21.30 8.70
C SER A 197 -1.21 21.97 7.49
N SER A 198 -2.04 22.35 6.51
CA SER A 198 -1.63 23.16 5.35
C SER A 198 -2.03 24.62 5.48
N VAL A 199 -2.69 25.01 6.57
CA VAL A 199 -3.24 26.36 6.78
C VAL A 199 -2.12 27.33 7.15
N LYS A 200 -2.15 28.53 6.54
CA LYS A 200 -1.34 29.67 6.95
C LYS A 200 -2.12 30.42 8.02
N GLY A 201 -1.59 30.55 9.24
CA GLY A 201 -2.24 31.30 10.33
C GLY A 201 -2.02 30.63 11.67
N PRO A 202 -2.74 31.02 12.72
CA PRO A 202 -2.50 30.41 14.02
C PRO A 202 -2.61 28.88 13.90
N GLU A 203 -1.52 28.20 14.23
CA GLU A 203 -1.42 26.74 14.03
C GLU A 203 -2.37 26.03 14.98
N LYS A 204 -3.29 25.30 14.39
CA LYS A 204 -4.28 24.51 15.10
C LYS A 204 -4.30 23.10 14.55
N ILE A 205 -4.46 22.14 15.44
CA ILE A 205 -4.62 20.73 15.08
C ILE A 205 -6.00 20.24 15.46
N LYS A 206 -6.60 19.44 14.59
CA LYS A 206 -7.84 18.72 14.87
C LYS A 206 -7.48 17.38 15.50
N ILE A 207 -8.06 17.11 16.66
CA ILE A 207 -8.03 15.82 17.33
C ILE A 207 -9.36 15.14 17.05
N SER A 208 -9.31 13.95 16.47
CA SER A 208 -10.49 13.26 15.93
C SER A 208 -11.17 12.34 16.94
N ASN A 209 -10.51 12.03 18.05
CA ASN A 209 -11.10 11.31 19.18
C ASN A 209 -10.28 11.52 20.46
N GLU A 210 -10.87 11.19 21.59
CA GLU A 210 -10.29 11.33 22.93
C GLU A 210 -9.07 10.46 23.21
N TYR A 211 -8.76 9.47 22.35
CA TYR A 211 -7.65 8.54 22.56
C TYR A 211 -6.34 9.02 21.94
N GLN A 212 -6.38 9.90 20.94
CA GLN A 212 -5.18 10.34 20.20
C GLN A 212 -4.15 11.07 21.06
N LEU A 213 -4.60 11.77 22.10
CA LEU A 213 -3.72 12.44 23.08
C LEU A 213 -3.86 11.84 24.48
N ASP A 214 -4.42 10.63 24.61
CA ASP A 214 -4.52 9.92 25.89
C ASP A 214 -3.28 9.05 26.09
N ASP A 215 -2.50 9.36 27.13
CA ASP A 215 -1.33 8.61 27.52
C ASP A 215 -1.64 7.39 28.42
N THR A 216 -2.92 7.10 28.63
CA THR A 216 -3.35 5.93 29.41
C THR A 216 -2.95 4.66 28.64
N GLY A 217 -2.07 3.85 29.24
CA GLY A 217 -1.54 2.64 28.60
C GLY A 217 -0.22 2.82 27.84
N VAL A 218 0.26 4.06 27.67
CA VAL A 218 1.62 4.34 27.21
C VAL A 218 2.58 4.19 28.38
N ILE A 219 3.56 3.28 28.26
CA ILE A 219 4.50 2.98 29.35
C ILE A 219 5.53 4.10 29.49
N GLY A 220 5.96 4.66 28.37
CA GLY A 220 6.93 5.75 28.27
C GLY A 220 6.27 7.11 28.10
N LEU A 221 6.72 7.86 27.11
CA LEU A 221 6.20 9.18 26.78
C LEU A 221 5.26 9.11 25.57
N LEU A 222 4.23 9.95 25.57
CA LEU A 222 3.44 10.25 24.40
C LEU A 222 3.97 11.53 23.76
N TYR A 223 4.36 11.44 22.49
CA TYR A 223 4.79 12.58 21.70
C TYR A 223 3.71 12.99 20.70
N LEU A 224 3.53 14.29 20.53
CA LEU A 224 2.80 14.87 19.43
C LEU A 224 3.79 15.48 18.45
N LEU A 225 3.88 14.92 17.25
CA LEU A 225 4.64 15.49 16.13
C LEU A 225 3.70 16.30 15.24
N TYR A 226 4.00 17.56 15.05
CA TYR A 226 3.26 18.44 14.16
C TYR A 226 4.10 18.79 12.93
N LEU A 227 3.50 18.63 11.74
CA LEU A 227 4.10 19.00 10.47
C LEU A 227 3.28 20.13 9.82
N ASN A 228 3.93 21.28 9.60
CA ASN A 228 3.39 22.31 8.73
C ASN A 228 3.68 21.93 7.28
N VAL A 229 2.64 21.54 6.53
CA VAL A 229 2.76 20.99 5.18
C VAL A 229 2.14 21.92 4.16
N LYS A 230 2.91 22.39 3.18
CA LYS A 230 2.32 23.05 2.00
C LYS A 230 1.77 21.98 1.06
N LYS A 231 0.49 22.07 0.72
CA LYS A 231 -0.14 21.29 -0.34
C LYS A 231 -0.25 22.15 -1.60
N SER A 232 0.06 21.61 -2.77
CA SER A 232 0.03 22.30 -4.05
C SER A 232 -0.24 21.31 -5.17
N GLU A 233 -0.51 21.79 -6.38
CA GLU A 233 -0.69 20.97 -7.58
C GLU A 233 0.61 20.77 -8.38
N ALA A 234 1.67 21.53 -8.06
CA ALA A 234 2.89 21.52 -8.86
C ALA A 234 4.20 21.73 -8.09
N ASP A 235 4.16 22.01 -6.78
CA ASP A 235 5.35 22.36 -6.00
C ASP A 235 5.49 21.49 -4.77
N GLY A 236 6.47 20.64 -4.75
CA GLY A 236 6.74 19.68 -3.66
C GLY A 236 6.92 18.27 -4.20
N GLU A 237 6.76 17.29 -3.34
CA GLU A 237 6.87 15.86 -3.61
C GLU A 237 5.49 15.21 -3.56
N MET A 238 5.19 14.32 -4.49
CA MET A 238 3.96 13.54 -4.46
C MET A 238 4.06 12.38 -3.47
N LEU A 239 2.89 11.94 -2.96
CA LEU A 239 2.83 10.78 -2.07
C LEU A 239 3.48 9.51 -2.67
N PRO A 240 3.27 9.17 -3.97
CA PRO A 240 3.97 8.04 -4.60
C PRO A 240 5.50 8.18 -4.60
N GLU A 241 6.04 9.37 -4.79
CA GLU A 241 7.49 9.60 -4.79
C GLU A 241 8.10 9.33 -3.41
N LEU A 242 7.43 9.75 -2.34
CA LEU A 242 7.83 9.41 -0.96
C LEU A 242 7.75 7.91 -0.70
N VAL A 243 6.67 7.25 -1.17
CA VAL A 243 6.52 5.79 -1.06
C VAL A 243 7.66 5.06 -1.75
N GLU A 244 7.99 5.44 -3.00
CA GLU A 244 9.11 4.84 -3.73
C GLU A 244 10.45 5.06 -3.02
N ARG A 245 10.67 6.26 -2.49
CA ARG A 245 11.90 6.59 -1.77
C ARG A 245 12.06 5.77 -0.48
N ILE A 246 10.96 5.47 0.21
CA ILE A 246 10.96 4.52 1.34
C ILE A 246 11.25 3.10 0.83
N MET A 247 10.58 2.68 -0.25
CA MET A 247 10.80 1.36 -0.85
C MET A 247 12.26 1.08 -1.20
N LEU A 248 12.98 2.09 -1.68
CA LEU A 248 14.41 1.95 -2.03
C LEU A 248 15.30 1.65 -0.79
N GLN A 249 14.86 2.00 0.40
CA GLN A 249 15.59 1.79 1.66
C GLN A 249 15.28 0.44 2.32
N LEU A 250 14.23 -0.24 1.90
CA LEU A 250 13.75 -1.48 2.49
C LEU A 250 14.34 -2.71 1.78
N ASP A 251 14.58 -3.78 2.55
CA ASP A 251 14.83 -5.09 1.97
C ASP A 251 13.53 -5.68 1.37
N TYR A 252 13.69 -6.82 0.71
CA TYR A 252 12.62 -7.45 0.00
C TYR A 252 11.39 -7.76 0.88
N THR A 253 11.59 -8.41 2.03
CA THR A 253 10.51 -8.80 2.95
C THR A 253 9.79 -7.57 3.49
N GLN A 254 10.55 -6.53 3.83
CA GLN A 254 10.01 -5.27 4.31
C GLN A 254 9.21 -4.51 3.25
N LYS A 255 9.61 -4.58 1.98
CA LYS A 255 8.83 -4.00 0.87
C LYS A 255 7.43 -4.57 0.78
N GLU A 256 7.30 -5.89 0.89
CA GLU A 256 5.99 -6.55 0.86
C GLU A 256 5.14 -6.19 2.10
N MET A 257 5.76 -6.17 3.27
CA MET A 257 5.07 -5.69 4.48
C MET A 257 4.60 -4.25 4.35
N PHE A 258 5.42 -3.39 3.74
CA PHE A 258 5.07 -1.98 3.53
C PHE A 258 3.92 -1.81 2.55
N LYS A 259 3.93 -2.54 1.42
CA LYS A 259 2.81 -2.57 0.47
C LYS A 259 1.51 -3.04 1.15
N ASP A 260 1.58 -4.10 1.98
CA ASP A 260 0.42 -4.60 2.74
C ASP A 260 -0.13 -3.55 3.73
N LYS A 261 0.76 -2.81 4.41
CA LYS A 261 0.37 -1.73 5.30
C LYS A 261 -0.26 -0.55 4.55
N LEU A 262 0.33 -0.13 3.42
CA LEU A 262 -0.19 0.91 2.54
C LEU A 262 -1.59 0.57 2.02
N LEU A 263 -1.80 -0.68 1.60
CA LEU A 263 -3.11 -1.13 1.13
C LEU A 263 -4.18 -1.05 2.23
N LYS A 264 -3.83 -1.35 3.48
CA LYS A 264 -4.76 -1.24 4.62
C LYS A 264 -5.22 0.18 4.90
N VAL A 265 -4.38 1.19 4.69
CA VAL A 265 -4.81 2.61 4.77
C VAL A 265 -5.52 3.09 3.51
N GLY A 266 -5.68 2.22 2.50
CA GLY A 266 -6.34 2.56 1.24
C GLY A 266 -5.42 3.19 0.19
N TYR A 267 -4.10 3.17 0.38
CA TYR A 267 -3.15 3.58 -0.66
C TYR A 267 -2.89 2.44 -1.65
N VAL A 268 -3.12 2.72 -2.92
CA VAL A 268 -2.95 1.73 -4.02
C VAL A 268 -1.61 1.93 -4.68
N TYR A 269 -0.65 1.12 -4.28
CA TYR A 269 0.72 1.19 -4.79
C TYR A 269 0.80 1.03 -6.32
N ALA A 270 -0.07 0.22 -6.91
CA ALA A 270 -0.10 -0.04 -8.35
C ALA A 270 -0.74 1.08 -9.20
N MET A 271 -1.26 2.14 -8.58
CA MET A 271 -1.94 3.25 -9.25
C MET A 271 -1.41 4.61 -8.74
N PRO A 272 -0.12 4.90 -8.91
CA PRO A 272 0.48 6.14 -8.41
C PRO A 272 -0.13 7.41 -9.03
N GLU A 273 -0.65 7.32 -10.26
CA GLU A 273 -1.28 8.40 -11.00
C GLU A 273 -2.57 8.95 -10.33
N LEU A 274 -3.15 8.22 -9.39
CA LEU A 274 -4.30 8.69 -8.61
C LEU A 274 -3.93 9.76 -7.56
N TYR A 275 -2.67 9.93 -7.24
CA TYR A 275 -2.18 10.76 -6.15
C TYR A 275 -1.41 11.97 -6.67
N THR A 276 -2.12 12.95 -7.20
CA THR A 276 -1.56 14.10 -7.92
C THR A 276 -1.17 15.29 -7.06
N TYR A 277 -1.51 15.30 -5.77
CA TYR A 277 -1.13 16.38 -4.88
C TYR A 277 0.34 16.33 -4.52
N HIS A 278 0.98 17.51 -4.51
CA HIS A 278 2.35 17.70 -4.07
C HIS A 278 2.38 18.26 -2.65
N TYR A 279 3.32 17.78 -1.86
CA TYR A 279 3.49 18.17 -0.46
C TYR A 279 4.92 18.66 -0.22
N ARG A 280 5.05 19.69 0.63
CA ARG A 280 6.34 20.16 1.11
C ARG A 280 6.24 20.43 2.60
N VAL A 281 6.99 19.71 3.40
CA VAL A 281 7.12 19.98 4.83
C VAL A 281 7.94 21.27 4.99
N ARG A 282 7.36 22.25 5.67
CA ARG A 282 7.98 23.55 5.98
C ARG A 282 8.63 23.56 7.32
N GLU A 283 7.98 22.94 8.30
CA GLU A 283 8.39 22.94 9.69
C GLU A 283 7.92 21.66 10.37
N GLU A 284 8.70 21.18 11.30
CA GLU A 284 8.37 20.08 12.20
C GLU A 284 8.51 20.56 13.63
N SER A 285 7.53 20.27 14.47
CA SER A 285 7.55 20.57 15.89
C SER A 285 7.20 19.33 16.68
N CYS A 286 7.87 19.13 17.82
CA CYS A 286 7.64 18.01 18.70
C CYS A 286 7.24 18.49 20.10
N PHE A 287 6.21 17.86 20.65
CA PHE A 287 5.67 18.17 21.97
C PHE A 287 5.59 16.89 22.81
N ILE A 288 5.93 17.00 24.10
CA ILE A 288 5.66 15.92 25.07
C ILE A 288 4.26 16.12 25.62
N VAL A 289 3.39 15.14 25.39
CA VAL A 289 2.00 15.16 25.89
C VAL A 289 1.96 14.60 27.29
N ARG A 290 1.93 15.49 28.29
CA ARG A 290 1.93 15.13 29.72
C ARG A 290 1.20 16.17 30.56
N ASP A 291 0.89 15.84 31.78
CA ASP A 291 0.33 16.77 32.78
C ASP A 291 -0.85 17.59 32.26
N ASN A 292 -0.73 18.92 32.35
CA ASN A 292 -1.74 19.91 31.90
C ASN A 292 -1.64 20.24 30.40
N PHE A 293 -1.08 19.34 29.57
CA PHE A 293 -1.13 19.51 28.12
C PHE A 293 -2.60 19.72 27.67
N PRO A 294 -2.88 20.70 26.79
CA PRO A 294 -4.25 20.99 26.38
C PRO A 294 -4.85 19.81 25.57
N ARG A 295 -5.60 18.96 26.26
CA ARG A 295 -6.19 17.74 25.69
C ARG A 295 -7.48 17.33 26.39
N ILE A 296 -8.30 16.56 25.72
CA ILE A 296 -9.41 15.81 26.28
C ILE A 296 -9.03 14.32 26.17
N THR A 297 -9.07 13.61 27.30
CA THR A 297 -8.80 12.16 27.36
C THR A 297 -10.04 11.40 27.74
N SER A 298 -10.02 10.08 27.62
CA SER A 298 -11.13 9.20 28.02
C SER A 298 -11.58 9.44 29.46
N LYS A 299 -10.68 9.88 30.35
CA LYS A 299 -10.98 10.21 31.75
C LYS A 299 -11.78 11.52 31.94
N ASN A 300 -11.71 12.43 30.96
CA ASN A 300 -12.43 13.70 30.98
C ASN A 300 -13.85 13.59 30.38
N VAL A 301 -14.18 12.45 29.78
CA VAL A 301 -15.45 12.25 29.08
C VAL A 301 -16.39 11.43 29.96
N SER A 302 -17.63 11.90 30.10
CA SER A 302 -18.64 11.23 30.90
C SER A 302 -19.03 9.88 30.30
N LYS A 303 -19.39 8.91 31.17
CA LYS A 303 -19.84 7.58 30.72
C LYS A 303 -20.98 7.70 29.70
N GLY A 304 -20.83 7.04 28.56
CA GLY A 304 -21.80 7.06 27.46
C GLY A 304 -21.54 8.15 26.41
N ILE A 305 -20.49 8.97 26.56
CA ILE A 305 -20.00 9.92 25.54
C ILE A 305 -18.72 9.34 24.95
N GLY A 306 -18.53 9.48 23.64
CA GLY A 306 -17.33 9.07 22.91
C GLY A 306 -17.25 9.78 21.56
N ALA A 307 -16.22 9.50 20.78
CA ALA A 307 -15.94 10.16 19.51
C ALA A 307 -15.84 11.70 19.65
N VAL A 308 -15.14 12.16 20.69
CA VAL A 308 -15.02 13.58 21.00
C VAL A 308 -13.99 14.23 20.08
N GLU A 309 -14.48 15.04 19.15
CA GLU A 309 -13.63 15.86 18.28
C GLU A 309 -13.41 17.25 18.89
N TYR A 310 -12.17 17.74 18.84
CA TYR A 310 -11.82 19.08 19.32
C TYR A 310 -10.61 19.64 18.58
N VAL A 311 -10.35 20.92 18.80
CA VAL A 311 -9.22 21.63 18.17
C VAL A 311 -8.30 22.14 19.27
N VAL A 312 -7.00 21.90 19.11
CA VAL A 312 -5.96 22.42 19.99
C VAL A 312 -5.15 23.50 19.28
N SER A 313 -4.91 24.63 19.92
CA SER A 313 -3.98 25.65 19.46
C SER A 313 -2.56 25.25 19.85
N LEU A 314 -1.63 25.20 18.90
CA LEU A 314 -0.24 24.86 19.18
C LEU A 314 0.48 25.93 20.00
N ASP A 315 0.03 27.19 19.95
CA ASP A 315 0.52 28.25 20.84
C ASP A 315 0.32 27.90 22.32
N ALA A 316 -0.77 27.23 22.66
CA ALA A 316 -1.03 26.77 24.03
C ALA A 316 -0.15 25.59 24.45
N CYS A 317 0.49 24.94 23.48
CA CYS A 317 1.37 23.77 23.70
C CYS A 317 2.84 24.14 23.83
N ARG A 318 3.23 25.40 23.64
CA ARG A 318 4.67 25.82 23.57
C ARG A 318 5.51 25.39 24.75
N SER A 319 4.95 25.38 25.97
CA SER A 319 5.68 24.94 27.17
C SER A 319 6.02 23.45 27.20
N TYR A 320 5.46 22.67 26.30
CA TYR A 320 5.69 21.23 26.14
C TYR A 320 6.56 20.90 24.92
N MET A 321 6.99 21.93 24.19
CA MET A 321 7.82 21.77 23.00
C MET A 321 9.23 21.30 23.38
N ILE A 322 9.76 20.40 22.58
CA ILE A 322 11.15 19.96 22.63
C ILE A 322 11.80 20.10 21.27
N GLU A 323 13.13 20.15 21.26
CA GLU A 323 13.88 20.13 20.00
C GLU A 323 13.61 18.84 19.24
N ILE A 324 13.27 18.95 17.95
CA ILE A 324 12.91 17.79 17.11
C ILE A 324 14.06 16.80 16.98
N GLU A 325 15.31 17.28 16.97
CA GLU A 325 16.50 16.44 16.98
C GLU A 325 16.62 15.62 18.26
N SER A 326 16.15 16.14 19.38
CA SER A 326 16.13 15.42 20.66
C SER A 326 15.15 14.26 20.62
N PHE A 327 13.98 14.44 19.98
CA PHE A 327 13.07 13.33 19.69
C PHE A 327 13.77 12.27 18.86
N TYR A 328 14.27 12.61 17.68
CA TYR A 328 14.91 11.63 16.81
C TYR A 328 16.17 11.00 17.42
N LYS A 329 16.91 11.69 18.31
CA LYS A 329 18.06 11.11 19.03
C LYS A 329 17.66 10.24 20.22
N GLY A 330 16.65 10.66 20.97
CA GLY A 330 16.17 9.94 22.16
C GLY A 330 15.45 8.66 21.86
N VAL A 331 14.96 8.51 20.61
CA VAL A 331 14.39 7.31 20.05
C VAL A 331 15.50 6.24 19.77
N ASP A 332 16.50 6.10 20.69
CA ASP A 332 17.47 5.00 20.67
C ASP A 332 16.91 3.82 21.48
N TYR A 333 16.57 2.78 20.78
CA TYR A 333 15.71 1.73 21.23
C TYR A 333 16.45 0.44 21.37
N GLN A 334 16.41 -0.01 22.60
CA GLN A 334 16.86 -1.34 23.02
C GLN A 334 16.00 -2.44 22.38
#